data_d1593f5b516de95bae4dbc25e6ccd511
#
_entry.id   d1593f5b516de95bae4dbc25e6ccd511
#
_cell.length_a   1.000
_cell.length_b   1.000
_cell.length_c   1.000
_cell.angle_alpha   90.00
_cell.angle_beta   90.00
_cell.angle_gamma   90.00
#
_symmetry.space_group_name_H-M   'P 1'
#
loop_
_entity.id
_entity.type
_entity.pdbx_description
1 polymer ?
#
loop_
_entity_poly.entity_id
_entity_poly.type
_entity_poly.pdbx_seq_one_letter_code
_entity_poly.pdbx_strand_id
1 'polypeptide(L)'
;MQTNKILIVDDDPAILDIMGSYIESFGFEYDKSKDGLDAVEKLKSGDFTIALIDMIMPNMDGMQLLKHIRENYPKVSVIVITGYGDNFSYTDVIRAGASDFMAKPLNPDELEAKLSRLVRELSLVRQLERQSIFDGLTDLYNRRFFDGAVLMEAQRAERQDYPVFLQFMDVDNLKGFNDEAGHQGGDRLLREVGKILQQSIRGNVDWAFRYGGDEFGVVFTQIELPQIVSVAKRILKKFSQKNFEGTGLSIGIAAFIRHHEKSWNEDIVDLVSRADKALYKAKSQGKNQVVLDDNL
;
A
#
# COMPACT_ATOMS: atom_id res chain seq x y z
N MET A 1 -2.78 -8.31 10.02
CA MET A 1 -2.64 -7.00 10.71
C MET A 1 -1.17 -6.81 10.98
N GLN A 2 -0.58 -5.70 10.56
CA GLN A 2 0.80 -5.41 10.95
C GLN A 2 0.78 -5.07 12.44
N THR A 3 1.43 -5.87 13.27
CA THR A 3 1.61 -5.64 14.69
C THR A 3 2.47 -4.39 14.89
N ASN A 4 2.07 -3.51 15.82
CA ASN A 4 2.92 -2.36 16.15
C ASN A 4 4.04 -2.87 17.04
N LYS A 5 5.29 -2.81 16.55
CA LYS A 5 6.48 -3.18 17.28
C LYS A 5 7.14 -1.94 17.89
N ILE A 6 7.52 -2.00 19.16
CA ILE A 6 8.05 -0.88 19.94
C ILE A 6 9.53 -1.10 20.21
N LEU A 7 10.37 -0.11 19.94
CA LEU A 7 11.77 -0.09 20.38
C LEU A 7 11.89 0.70 21.67
N ILE A 8 12.43 0.08 22.72
CA ILE A 8 12.69 0.71 24.01
C ILE A 8 14.18 1.00 24.10
N VAL A 9 14.57 2.25 24.38
CA VAL A 9 15.96 2.69 24.43
C VAL A 9 16.23 3.40 25.73
N ASP A 10 17.03 2.79 26.59
CA ASP A 10 17.42 3.33 27.89
C ASP A 10 18.74 2.65 28.32
N ASP A 11 19.66 3.34 28.95
CA ASP A 11 20.93 2.78 29.35
C ASP A 11 20.87 2.01 30.72
N ASP A 12 19.75 2.17 31.44
CA ASP A 12 19.48 1.42 32.67
C ASP A 12 18.72 0.10 32.34
N PRO A 13 19.36 -1.07 32.56
CA PRO A 13 18.70 -2.35 32.34
C PRO A 13 17.42 -2.55 33.17
N ALA A 14 17.36 -1.97 34.39
CA ALA A 14 16.17 -2.08 35.22
C ALA A 14 14.97 -1.31 34.62
N ILE A 15 15.23 -0.15 34.04
CA ILE A 15 14.21 0.63 33.33
C ILE A 15 13.76 -0.14 32.09
N LEU A 16 14.68 -0.71 31.30
CA LEU A 16 14.34 -1.55 30.14
C LEU A 16 13.44 -2.72 30.51
N ASP A 17 13.70 -3.37 31.67
CA ASP A 17 12.90 -4.52 32.13
C ASP A 17 11.50 -4.07 32.58
N ILE A 18 11.41 -2.97 33.31
CA ILE A 18 10.12 -2.41 33.75
C ILE A 18 9.28 -1.97 32.55
N MET A 19 9.86 -1.19 31.64
CA MET A 19 9.16 -0.76 30.43
C MET A 19 8.75 -1.97 29.56
N GLY A 20 9.64 -2.94 29.39
CA GLY A 20 9.32 -4.17 28.67
C GLY A 20 8.11 -4.89 29.25
N SER A 21 8.05 -5.03 30.57
CA SER A 21 6.91 -5.64 31.26
C SER A 21 5.60 -4.87 31.05
N TYR A 22 5.64 -3.53 31.06
CA TYR A 22 4.46 -2.73 30.76
C TYR A 22 4.01 -2.92 29.32
N ILE A 23 4.93 -2.82 28.35
CA ILE A 23 4.64 -2.96 26.93
C ILE A 23 4.05 -4.34 26.61
N GLU A 24 4.59 -5.39 27.21
CA GLU A 24 4.06 -6.76 27.09
C GLU A 24 2.65 -6.89 27.68
N SER A 25 2.41 -6.29 28.87
CA SER A 25 1.09 -6.28 29.50
C SER A 25 0.02 -5.55 28.68
N PHE A 26 0.42 -4.55 27.88
CA PHE A 26 -0.44 -3.82 26.95
C PHE A 26 -0.66 -4.57 25.62
N GLY A 27 -0.01 -5.73 25.43
CA GLY A 27 -0.16 -6.59 24.27
C GLY A 27 0.66 -6.17 23.03
N PHE A 28 1.74 -5.40 23.22
CA PHE A 28 2.64 -5.01 22.13
C PHE A 28 3.89 -5.88 22.08
N GLU A 29 4.39 -6.10 20.87
CA GLU A 29 5.73 -6.63 20.64
C GLU A 29 6.77 -5.52 20.86
N TYR A 30 7.91 -5.87 21.44
CA TYR A 30 8.98 -4.89 21.67
C TYR A 30 10.37 -5.50 21.51
N ASP A 31 11.36 -4.61 21.39
CA ASP A 31 12.78 -4.92 21.52
C ASP A 31 13.44 -3.85 22.37
N LYS A 32 14.60 -4.16 22.97
CA LYS A 32 15.31 -3.29 23.90
C LYS A 32 16.65 -2.87 23.29
N SER A 33 17.05 -1.64 23.51
CA SER A 33 18.38 -1.11 23.19
C SER A 33 18.98 -0.41 24.38
N LYS A 34 20.27 -0.61 24.60
CA LYS A 34 21.01 -0.08 25.76
C LYS A 34 21.57 1.33 25.53
N ASP A 35 21.57 1.82 24.31
CA ASP A 35 22.02 3.17 23.94
C ASP A 35 21.54 3.53 22.53
N GLY A 36 21.78 4.77 22.11
CA GLY A 36 21.35 5.26 20.81
C GLY A 36 22.03 4.56 19.63
N LEU A 37 23.27 4.11 19.75
CA LEU A 37 23.98 3.40 18.68
C LEU A 37 23.40 2.01 18.45
N ASP A 38 23.12 1.25 19.53
CA ASP A 38 22.44 -0.04 19.45
C ASP A 38 21.03 0.11 18.86
N ALA A 39 20.33 1.20 19.21
CA ALA A 39 19.02 1.53 18.63
C ALA A 39 19.09 1.76 17.11
N VAL A 40 20.09 2.49 16.63
CA VAL A 40 20.32 2.71 15.18
C VAL A 40 20.54 1.40 14.43
N GLU A 41 21.33 0.47 14.98
CA GLU A 41 21.55 -0.84 14.35
C GLU A 41 20.25 -1.66 14.29
N LYS A 42 19.45 -1.64 15.34
CA LYS A 42 18.17 -2.36 15.38
C LYS A 42 17.14 -1.75 14.43
N LEU A 43 17.09 -0.43 14.30
CA LEU A 43 16.19 0.25 13.34
C LEU A 43 16.47 -0.12 11.89
N LYS A 44 17.70 -0.49 11.52
CA LYS A 44 18.04 -0.96 10.17
C LYS A 44 17.40 -2.29 9.82
N SER A 45 17.21 -3.16 10.78
CA SER A 45 16.77 -4.55 10.61
C SER A 45 15.34 -4.83 11.06
N GLY A 46 14.67 -3.87 11.74
CA GLY A 46 13.39 -4.07 12.40
C GLY A 46 12.26 -3.18 11.87
N ASP A 47 11.06 -3.72 11.83
CA ASP A 47 9.83 -3.00 11.45
C ASP A 47 9.20 -2.28 12.67
N PHE A 48 9.97 -1.41 13.31
CA PHE A 48 9.47 -0.63 14.44
C PHE A 48 8.54 0.49 13.98
N THR A 49 7.46 0.69 14.72
CA THR A 49 6.48 1.76 14.46
C THR A 49 6.50 2.84 15.53
N ILE A 50 6.98 2.50 16.73
CA ILE A 50 7.11 3.43 17.88
C ILE A 50 8.49 3.19 18.51
N ALA A 51 9.13 4.28 18.95
CA ALA A 51 10.32 4.23 19.79
C ALA A 51 10.07 4.99 21.11
N LEU A 52 10.44 4.38 22.23
CA LEU A 52 10.48 5.01 23.56
C LEU A 52 11.95 5.29 23.86
N ILE A 53 12.34 6.54 24.02
CA ILE A 53 13.74 6.94 24.05
C ILE A 53 14.03 7.73 25.32
N ASP A 54 14.98 7.26 26.14
CA ASP A 54 15.56 8.06 27.20
C ASP A 54 16.43 9.19 26.64
N MET A 55 16.40 10.34 27.29
CA MET A 55 17.17 11.52 26.85
C MET A 55 18.64 11.44 27.18
N ILE A 56 18.97 10.88 28.34
CA ILE A 56 20.35 10.87 28.85
C ILE A 56 20.90 9.46 28.73
N MET A 57 21.71 9.23 27.72
CA MET A 57 22.37 7.95 27.47
C MET A 57 23.81 8.17 27.04
N PRO A 58 24.71 7.20 27.30
CA PRO A 58 26.09 7.25 26.81
C PRO A 58 26.15 7.08 25.29
N ASN A 59 27.27 7.47 24.70
CA ASN A 59 27.61 7.33 23.26
C ASN A 59 26.75 8.21 22.32
N MET A 60 25.46 7.98 22.25
CA MET A 60 24.49 8.77 21.50
C MET A 60 23.29 9.08 22.41
N ASP A 61 23.08 10.35 22.69
CA ASP A 61 21.98 10.81 23.53
C ASP A 61 20.62 10.74 22.80
N GLY A 62 19.53 10.86 23.57
CA GLY A 62 18.17 10.76 23.04
C GLY A 62 17.83 11.82 22.00
N MET A 63 18.40 13.04 22.10
CA MET A 63 18.17 14.10 21.13
C MET A 63 18.85 13.80 19.79
N GLN A 64 20.06 13.26 19.82
CA GLN A 64 20.79 12.81 18.65
C GLN A 64 20.06 11.65 17.96
N LEU A 65 19.59 10.68 18.75
CA LEU A 65 18.81 9.55 18.24
C LEU A 65 17.46 10.01 17.64
N LEU A 66 16.75 10.93 18.29
CA LEU A 66 15.51 11.52 17.76
C LEU A 66 15.73 12.17 16.38
N LYS A 67 16.76 13.00 16.24
CA LYS A 67 17.11 13.61 14.95
C LYS A 67 17.41 12.56 13.89
N HIS A 68 18.22 11.56 14.23
CA HIS A 68 18.53 10.45 13.33
C HIS A 68 17.29 9.71 12.86
N ILE A 69 16.34 9.43 13.77
CA ILE A 69 15.05 8.78 13.43
C ILE A 69 14.23 9.67 12.50
N ARG A 70 14.15 10.97 12.76
CA ARG A 70 13.38 11.89 11.89
C ARG A 70 13.93 11.94 10.46
N GLU A 71 15.26 11.91 10.30
CA GLU A 71 15.91 11.96 8.99
C GLU A 71 15.81 10.65 8.22
N ASN A 72 15.95 9.51 8.88
CA ASN A 72 16.09 8.20 8.23
C ASN A 72 14.85 7.31 8.34
N TYR A 73 14.03 7.50 9.39
CA TYR A 73 12.84 6.68 9.70
C TYR A 73 11.62 7.55 10.03
N PRO A 74 11.17 8.43 9.12
CA PRO A 74 10.14 9.45 9.40
C PRO A 74 8.77 8.86 9.82
N LYS A 75 8.53 7.58 9.54
CA LYS A 75 7.29 6.87 9.92
C LYS A 75 7.31 6.30 11.33
N VAL A 76 8.44 6.29 12.02
CA VAL A 76 8.55 5.82 13.41
C VAL A 76 8.10 6.93 14.35
N SER A 77 7.05 6.72 15.14
CA SER A 77 6.62 7.66 16.18
C SER A 77 7.57 7.57 17.38
N VAL A 78 7.95 8.70 17.96
CA VAL A 78 8.89 8.74 19.08
C VAL A 78 8.22 9.34 20.32
N ILE A 79 8.22 8.62 21.43
CA ILE A 79 7.95 9.17 22.76
C ILE A 79 9.30 9.31 23.47
N VAL A 80 9.59 10.53 23.88
CA VAL A 80 10.79 10.82 24.66
C VAL A 80 10.47 10.67 26.14
N ILE A 81 11.36 10.00 26.88
CA ILE A 81 11.27 9.83 28.32
C ILE A 81 12.44 10.59 28.95
N THR A 82 12.21 11.34 30.03
CA THR A 82 13.24 12.20 30.61
C THR A 82 13.10 12.30 32.12
N GLY A 83 14.22 12.50 32.84
CA GLY A 83 14.27 12.69 34.28
C GLY A 83 13.98 14.13 34.71
N TYR A 84 13.71 14.30 35.99
CA TYR A 84 13.65 15.64 36.62
C TYR A 84 15.06 16.27 36.61
N GLY A 85 15.19 17.43 35.96
CA GLY A 85 16.46 18.18 35.94
C GLY A 85 17.22 18.13 34.61
N ASP A 86 16.70 17.44 33.62
CA ASP A 86 17.27 17.45 32.28
C ASP A 86 17.12 18.84 31.63
N ASN A 87 18.18 19.30 30.97
CA ASN A 87 18.21 20.63 30.34
C ASN A 87 17.32 20.75 29.09
N PHE A 88 16.43 19.79 28.83
CA PHE A 88 15.55 19.76 27.68
C PHE A 88 14.13 20.12 28.08
N SER A 89 13.59 21.16 27.46
CA SER A 89 12.18 21.51 27.65
C SER A 89 11.26 20.64 26.77
N TYR A 90 10.03 20.43 27.21
CA TYR A 90 8.96 19.82 26.40
C TYR A 90 8.92 20.41 24.99
N THR A 91 9.05 21.75 24.90
CA THR A 91 8.98 22.48 23.62
C THR A 91 10.15 22.10 22.69
N ASP A 92 11.35 21.89 23.22
CA ASP A 92 12.52 21.55 22.40
C ASP A 92 12.41 20.14 21.83
N VAL A 93 11.94 19.21 22.62
CA VAL A 93 11.75 17.80 22.23
C VAL A 93 10.66 17.68 21.16
N ILE A 94 9.53 18.36 21.32
CA ILE A 94 8.45 18.35 20.32
C ILE A 94 8.88 19.06 19.01
N ARG A 95 9.60 20.19 19.13
CA ARG A 95 10.15 20.87 17.94
C ARG A 95 11.20 20.03 17.20
N ALA A 96 11.94 19.19 17.89
CA ALA A 96 12.85 18.23 17.29
C ALA A 96 12.14 17.07 16.61
N GLY A 97 10.80 16.98 16.74
CA GLY A 97 9.98 16.01 16.03
C GLY A 97 9.51 14.81 16.87
N ALA A 98 9.62 14.84 18.19
CA ALA A 98 9.00 13.83 19.03
C ALA A 98 7.46 13.89 18.90
N SER A 99 6.84 12.71 18.89
CA SER A 99 5.38 12.58 18.85
C SER A 99 4.75 12.84 20.20
N ASP A 100 5.48 12.56 21.28
CA ASP A 100 5.08 12.84 22.65
C ASP A 100 6.29 12.82 23.59
N PHE A 101 6.04 13.13 24.83
CA PHE A 101 7.02 13.24 25.91
C PHE A 101 6.43 12.67 27.21
N MET A 102 7.28 12.10 28.07
CA MET A 102 6.90 11.54 29.36
C MET A 102 8.00 11.79 30.39
N ALA A 103 7.61 12.17 31.62
CA ALA A 103 8.56 12.38 32.70
C ALA A 103 8.78 11.10 33.54
N LYS A 104 10.01 10.84 33.99
CA LYS A 104 10.30 9.86 35.05
C LYS A 104 9.89 10.44 36.42
N PRO A 105 9.30 9.64 37.37
CA PRO A 105 9.08 8.19 37.29
C PRO A 105 7.95 7.79 36.35
N LEU A 106 8.13 6.67 35.69
CA LEU A 106 7.19 6.16 34.67
C LEU A 106 5.85 5.78 35.33
N ASN A 107 4.78 6.38 34.83
CA ASN A 107 3.42 5.99 35.17
C ASN A 107 2.89 5.04 34.09
N PRO A 108 2.55 3.77 34.40
CA PRO A 108 2.08 2.81 33.42
C PRO A 108 0.75 3.24 32.75
N ASP A 109 -0.19 3.84 33.48
CA ASP A 109 -1.47 4.30 32.92
C ASP A 109 -1.26 5.45 31.94
N GLU A 110 -0.33 6.36 32.21
CA GLU A 110 0.04 7.43 31.28
C GLU A 110 0.71 6.87 30.02
N LEU A 111 1.63 5.91 30.17
CA LEU A 111 2.31 5.25 29.06
C LEU A 111 1.30 4.53 28.16
N GLU A 112 0.38 3.76 28.75
CA GLU A 112 -0.68 3.07 28.00
C GLU A 112 -1.57 4.07 27.22
N ALA A 113 -1.99 5.14 27.84
CA ALA A 113 -2.83 6.17 27.21
C ALA A 113 -2.10 6.83 26.03
N LYS A 114 -0.81 7.16 26.18
CA LYS A 114 0.01 7.77 25.09
C LYS A 114 0.22 6.78 23.94
N LEU A 115 0.56 5.53 24.23
CA LEU A 115 0.69 4.49 23.21
C LEU A 115 -0.62 4.22 22.47
N SER A 116 -1.73 4.09 23.18
CA SER A 116 -3.05 3.90 22.59
C SER A 116 -3.44 5.04 21.65
N ARG A 117 -3.11 6.30 22.02
CA ARG A 117 -3.31 7.46 21.15
C ARG A 117 -2.46 7.34 19.88
N LEU A 118 -1.15 7.09 20.00
CA LEU A 118 -0.26 6.97 18.84
C LEU A 118 -0.66 5.83 17.92
N VAL A 119 -1.02 4.66 18.46
CA VAL A 119 -1.51 3.53 17.66
C VAL A 119 -2.76 3.89 16.89
N ARG A 120 -3.68 4.65 17.49
CA ARG A 120 -4.88 5.16 16.82
C ARG A 120 -4.51 6.13 15.70
N GLU A 121 -3.64 7.08 15.95
CA GLU A 121 -3.15 8.04 14.94
C GLU A 121 -2.48 7.32 13.77
N LEU A 122 -1.57 6.38 14.03
CA LEU A 122 -0.93 5.54 13.02
C LEU A 122 -1.95 4.71 12.20
N SER A 123 -2.97 4.17 12.86
CA SER A 123 -4.02 3.41 12.18
C SER A 123 -4.84 4.28 11.24
N LEU A 124 -5.17 5.52 11.65
CA LEU A 124 -5.89 6.49 10.81
C LEU A 124 -5.05 6.93 9.60
N VAL A 125 -3.77 7.22 9.80
CA VAL A 125 -2.86 7.56 8.69
C VAL A 125 -2.77 6.41 7.69
N ARG A 126 -2.55 5.17 8.15
CA ARG A 126 -2.54 3.98 7.29
C ARG A 126 -3.87 3.78 6.55
N GLN A 127 -4.99 4.03 7.22
CA GLN A 127 -6.31 3.94 6.59
C GLN A 127 -6.47 4.99 5.50
N LEU A 128 -6.05 6.23 5.73
CA LEU A 128 -6.06 7.30 4.72
C LEU A 128 -5.14 6.98 3.54
N GLU A 129 -3.90 6.50 3.81
CA GLU A 129 -2.97 6.05 2.77
C GLU A 129 -3.62 4.92 1.94
N ARG A 130 -4.23 3.93 2.61
CA ARG A 130 -4.90 2.82 1.93
C ARG A 130 -6.08 3.30 1.07
N GLN A 131 -6.93 4.17 1.59
CA GLN A 131 -8.05 4.75 0.82
C GLN A 131 -7.59 5.61 -0.36
N SER A 132 -6.41 6.22 -0.25
CA SER A 132 -5.82 6.99 -1.36
C SER A 132 -5.31 6.11 -2.50
N ILE A 133 -5.01 4.84 -2.24
CA ILE A 133 -4.33 3.92 -3.18
C ILE A 133 -5.27 2.81 -3.66
N PHE A 134 -6.16 2.31 -2.79
CA PHE A 134 -7.01 1.15 -3.09
C PHE A 134 -8.49 1.53 -3.26
N ASP A 135 -9.19 0.74 -4.05
CA ASP A 135 -10.65 0.78 -4.17
C ASP A 135 -11.31 0.09 -2.97
N GLY A 136 -12.22 0.79 -2.29
CA GLY A 136 -12.83 0.32 -1.04
C GLY A 136 -13.79 -0.88 -1.20
N LEU A 137 -14.23 -1.20 -2.42
CA LEU A 137 -15.12 -2.34 -2.67
C LEU A 137 -14.34 -3.62 -3.01
N THR A 138 -13.29 -3.50 -3.82
CA THR A 138 -12.62 -4.64 -4.46
C THR A 138 -11.23 -4.92 -3.93
N ASP A 139 -10.67 -4.04 -3.08
CA ASP A 139 -9.28 -4.08 -2.59
C ASP A 139 -8.21 -4.10 -3.71
N LEU A 140 -8.59 -3.74 -4.93
CA LEU A 140 -7.66 -3.47 -6.02
C LEU A 140 -7.11 -2.05 -5.90
N TYR A 141 -6.04 -1.76 -6.62
CA TYR A 141 -5.62 -0.37 -6.78
C TYR A 141 -6.73 0.47 -7.40
N ASN A 142 -6.84 1.75 -7.00
CA ASN A 142 -7.80 2.68 -7.57
C ASN A 142 -7.24 3.39 -8.82
N ARG A 143 -8.09 4.13 -9.52
CA ARG A 143 -7.71 4.91 -10.71
C ARG A 143 -6.57 5.88 -10.44
N ARG A 144 -6.56 6.56 -9.27
CA ARG A 144 -5.50 7.52 -8.92
C ARG A 144 -4.12 6.86 -8.85
N PHE A 145 -4.06 5.66 -8.29
CA PHE A 145 -2.82 4.88 -8.28
C PHE A 145 -2.40 4.50 -9.70
N PHE A 146 -3.35 4.04 -10.54
CA PHE A 146 -3.07 3.69 -11.94
C PHE A 146 -2.43 4.85 -12.70
N ASP A 147 -3.01 6.06 -12.63
CA ASP A 147 -2.52 7.23 -13.36
C ASP A 147 -1.04 7.56 -13.04
N GLY A 148 -0.61 7.38 -11.78
CA GLY A 148 0.78 7.58 -11.39
C GLY A 148 1.69 6.39 -11.70
N ALA A 149 1.24 5.18 -11.42
CA ALA A 149 2.03 3.96 -11.51
C ALA A 149 2.37 3.57 -12.95
N VAL A 150 1.40 3.69 -13.88
CA VAL A 150 1.61 3.34 -15.28
C VAL A 150 2.67 4.23 -15.93
N LEU A 151 2.69 5.52 -15.59
CA LEU A 151 3.71 6.45 -16.09
C LEU A 151 5.12 6.08 -15.59
N MET A 152 5.26 5.84 -14.29
CA MET A 152 6.55 5.43 -13.69
C MET A 152 7.06 4.13 -14.31
N GLU A 153 6.17 3.17 -14.51
CA GLU A 153 6.55 1.87 -15.08
C GLU A 153 6.90 1.95 -16.57
N ALA A 154 6.17 2.74 -17.35
CA ALA A 154 6.51 3.00 -18.74
C ALA A 154 7.93 3.61 -18.89
N GLN A 155 8.25 4.59 -18.03
CA GLN A 155 9.59 5.18 -17.97
C GLN A 155 10.67 4.19 -17.54
N ARG A 156 10.35 3.29 -16.62
CA ARG A 156 11.26 2.24 -16.18
C ARG A 156 11.48 1.20 -17.29
N ALA A 157 10.41 0.79 -17.94
CA ALA A 157 10.42 -0.16 -19.05
C ALA A 157 11.29 0.31 -20.22
N GLU A 158 11.17 1.58 -20.60
CA GLU A 158 12.02 2.20 -21.64
C GLU A 158 13.51 2.15 -21.27
N ARG A 159 13.86 2.42 -20.00
CA ARG A 159 15.26 2.37 -19.56
C ARG A 159 15.85 0.96 -19.47
N GLN A 160 15.00 -0.04 -19.21
CA GLN A 160 15.41 -1.43 -18.96
C GLN A 160 15.06 -2.38 -20.10
N ASP A 161 14.49 -1.85 -21.20
CA ASP A 161 14.15 -2.56 -22.43
C ASP A 161 13.25 -3.80 -22.17
N TYR A 162 12.06 -3.56 -21.57
CA TYR A 162 11.05 -4.60 -21.46
C TYR A 162 9.65 -4.09 -21.82
N PRO A 163 8.76 -4.98 -22.27
CA PRO A 163 7.41 -4.60 -22.68
C PRO A 163 6.51 -4.30 -21.47
N VAL A 164 5.59 -3.34 -21.66
CA VAL A 164 4.47 -3.07 -20.78
C VAL A 164 3.17 -3.22 -21.56
N PHE A 165 2.19 -3.90 -20.97
CA PHE A 165 0.87 -4.06 -21.57
C PHE A 165 -0.21 -3.60 -20.60
N LEU A 166 -1.25 -3.03 -21.15
CA LEU A 166 -2.48 -2.71 -20.47
C LEU A 166 -3.59 -3.65 -20.93
N GLN A 167 -4.16 -4.37 -20.00
CA GLN A 167 -5.42 -5.09 -20.17
C GLN A 167 -6.53 -4.26 -19.53
N PHE A 168 -7.49 -3.82 -20.32
CA PHE A 168 -8.70 -3.14 -19.87
C PHE A 168 -9.88 -4.09 -19.96
N MET A 169 -10.80 -4.04 -18.99
CA MET A 169 -11.94 -4.94 -18.97
C MET A 169 -13.17 -4.30 -18.34
N ASP A 170 -14.33 -4.82 -18.70
CA ASP A 170 -15.62 -4.33 -18.24
C ASP A 170 -16.57 -5.50 -18.01
N VAL A 171 -17.42 -5.36 -16.99
CA VAL A 171 -18.42 -6.38 -16.65
C VAL A 171 -19.65 -6.19 -17.55
N ASP A 172 -19.84 -7.13 -18.46
CA ASP A 172 -20.98 -7.10 -19.39
C ASP A 172 -22.31 -7.23 -18.64
N ASN A 173 -23.25 -6.34 -18.95
CA ASN A 173 -24.62 -6.35 -18.44
C ASN A 173 -24.75 -6.24 -16.90
N LEU A 174 -23.80 -5.56 -16.22
CA LEU A 174 -23.89 -5.34 -14.77
C LEU A 174 -25.21 -4.65 -14.36
N LYS A 175 -25.70 -3.71 -15.18
CA LYS A 175 -26.95 -3.01 -14.89
C LYS A 175 -28.13 -3.99 -14.84
N GLY A 176 -28.29 -4.85 -15.86
CA GLY A 176 -29.37 -5.86 -15.89
C GLY A 176 -29.26 -6.81 -14.70
N PHE A 177 -28.04 -7.22 -14.34
CA PHE A 177 -27.81 -8.05 -13.15
C PHE A 177 -28.19 -7.32 -11.85
N ASN A 178 -27.91 -6.02 -11.72
CA ASN A 178 -28.31 -5.22 -10.57
C ASN A 178 -29.83 -5.07 -10.47
N ASP A 179 -30.51 -4.96 -11.59
CA ASP A 179 -31.97 -4.84 -11.62
C ASP A 179 -32.65 -6.13 -11.10
N GLU A 180 -32.04 -7.30 -11.29
CA GLU A 180 -32.52 -8.60 -10.83
C GLU A 180 -32.03 -8.97 -9.41
N ALA A 181 -30.72 -8.83 -9.16
CA ALA A 181 -30.07 -9.29 -7.93
C ALA A 181 -29.90 -8.19 -6.86
N GLY A 182 -30.29 -6.94 -7.19
CA GLY A 182 -30.06 -5.76 -6.37
C GLY A 182 -28.61 -5.28 -6.36
N HIS A 183 -28.39 -4.04 -5.91
CA HIS A 183 -27.04 -3.46 -5.83
C HIS A 183 -26.06 -4.28 -4.97
N GLN A 184 -26.54 -4.93 -3.92
CA GLN A 184 -25.70 -5.83 -3.12
C GLN A 184 -25.23 -7.06 -3.91
N GLY A 185 -26.04 -7.52 -4.88
CA GLY A 185 -25.66 -8.58 -5.82
C GLY A 185 -24.51 -8.12 -6.72
N GLY A 186 -24.64 -6.94 -7.32
CA GLY A 186 -23.58 -6.33 -8.14
C GLY A 186 -22.29 -6.09 -7.35
N ASP A 187 -22.39 -5.61 -6.12
CA ASP A 187 -21.24 -5.45 -5.24
C ASP A 187 -20.48 -6.77 -4.99
N ARG A 188 -21.23 -7.88 -4.81
CA ARG A 188 -20.63 -9.22 -4.68
C ARG A 188 -19.92 -9.63 -5.97
N LEU A 189 -20.53 -9.40 -7.12
CA LEU A 189 -19.94 -9.68 -8.42
C LEU A 189 -18.64 -8.90 -8.59
N LEU A 190 -18.64 -7.59 -8.35
CA LEU A 190 -17.46 -6.74 -8.47
C LEU A 190 -16.32 -7.17 -7.53
N ARG A 191 -16.65 -7.57 -6.28
CA ARG A 191 -15.64 -8.15 -5.35
C ARG A 191 -15.06 -9.44 -5.88
N GLU A 192 -15.86 -10.31 -6.49
CA GLU A 192 -15.35 -11.55 -7.08
C GLU A 192 -14.46 -11.29 -8.30
N VAL A 193 -14.77 -10.30 -9.14
CA VAL A 193 -13.85 -9.85 -10.20
C VAL A 193 -12.51 -9.44 -9.59
N GLY A 194 -12.51 -8.60 -8.56
CA GLY A 194 -11.30 -8.19 -7.86
C GLY A 194 -10.45 -9.37 -7.37
N LYS A 195 -11.07 -10.35 -6.71
CA LYS A 195 -10.38 -11.57 -6.25
C LYS A 195 -9.81 -12.40 -7.42
N ILE A 196 -10.58 -12.56 -8.51
CA ILE A 196 -10.13 -13.29 -9.70
C ILE A 196 -8.89 -12.63 -10.29
N LEU A 197 -8.87 -11.30 -10.38
CA LEU A 197 -7.72 -10.55 -10.88
C LEU A 197 -6.49 -10.76 -10.00
N GLN A 198 -6.59 -10.53 -8.68
CA GLN A 198 -5.51 -10.73 -7.73
C GLN A 198 -4.92 -12.16 -7.80
N GLN A 199 -5.76 -13.18 -7.97
CA GLN A 199 -5.35 -14.58 -8.08
C GLN A 199 -4.83 -14.99 -9.48
N SER A 200 -4.92 -14.09 -10.44
CA SER A 200 -4.57 -14.37 -11.84
C SER A 200 -3.31 -13.64 -12.32
N ILE A 201 -2.81 -12.70 -11.54
CA ILE A 201 -1.62 -11.90 -11.83
C ILE A 201 -0.46 -12.30 -10.92
N ARG A 202 0.76 -11.85 -11.26
CA ARG A 202 1.95 -12.05 -10.43
C ARG A 202 2.00 -10.97 -9.34
N GLY A 203 1.94 -11.38 -8.09
CA GLY A 203 2.06 -10.44 -6.96
C GLY A 203 3.36 -9.64 -7.01
N ASN A 204 3.30 -8.36 -6.63
CA ASN A 204 4.43 -7.41 -6.60
C ASN A 204 5.11 -7.13 -7.97
N VAL A 205 4.54 -7.62 -9.07
CA VAL A 205 5.06 -7.41 -10.44
C VAL A 205 4.00 -6.79 -11.34
N ASP A 206 2.79 -7.39 -11.35
CA ASP A 206 1.65 -6.90 -12.11
C ASP A 206 0.69 -6.15 -11.20
N TRP A 207 -0.02 -5.16 -11.74
CA TRP A 207 -0.96 -4.35 -10.95
C TRP A 207 -2.38 -4.46 -11.49
N ALA A 208 -3.29 -4.96 -10.65
CA ALA A 208 -4.72 -4.96 -10.95
C ALA A 208 -5.39 -3.75 -10.29
N PHE A 209 -6.25 -3.08 -11.02
CA PHE A 209 -6.93 -1.87 -10.57
C PHE A 209 -8.40 -1.86 -10.99
N ARG A 210 -9.19 -1.10 -10.23
CA ARG A 210 -10.54 -0.71 -10.62
C ARG A 210 -10.51 0.72 -11.12
N TYR A 211 -10.86 0.91 -12.39
CA TYR A 211 -10.79 2.22 -13.03
C TYR A 211 -12.02 3.07 -12.72
N GLY A 212 -13.21 2.45 -12.61
CA GLY A 212 -14.45 3.06 -12.17
C GLY A 212 -15.64 2.13 -12.41
N GLY A 213 -16.72 2.27 -11.69
CA GLY A 213 -17.94 1.50 -11.91
C GLY A 213 -17.69 -0.01 -12.05
N ASP A 214 -17.88 -0.49 -13.26
CA ASP A 214 -17.69 -1.87 -13.73
C ASP A 214 -16.38 -2.08 -14.55
N GLU A 215 -15.54 -1.04 -14.64
CA GLU A 215 -14.29 -1.06 -15.40
C GLU A 215 -13.10 -1.43 -14.52
N PHE A 216 -12.33 -2.40 -14.99
CA PHE A 216 -11.12 -2.91 -14.35
C PHE A 216 -9.95 -2.93 -15.32
N GLY A 217 -8.74 -3.12 -14.78
CA GLY A 217 -7.60 -3.34 -15.64
C GLY A 217 -6.44 -4.02 -14.93
N VAL A 218 -5.47 -4.43 -15.73
CA VAL A 218 -4.19 -4.97 -15.26
C VAL A 218 -3.07 -4.36 -16.10
N VAL A 219 -2.06 -3.85 -15.43
CA VAL A 219 -0.78 -3.51 -16.05
C VAL A 219 0.15 -4.70 -15.89
N PHE A 220 0.63 -5.22 -17.01
CA PHE A 220 1.61 -6.30 -17.06
C PHE A 220 2.97 -5.75 -17.47
N THR A 221 4.01 -6.24 -16.82
CA THR A 221 5.40 -5.85 -17.08
C THR A 221 6.27 -7.08 -17.27
N GLN A 222 7.35 -6.96 -18.07
CA GLN A 222 8.32 -8.07 -18.21
C GLN A 222 7.66 -9.42 -18.55
N ILE A 223 6.74 -9.43 -19.50
CA ILE A 223 5.97 -10.62 -19.90
C ILE A 223 5.65 -10.54 -21.39
N GLU A 224 5.56 -11.68 -22.05
CA GLU A 224 5.26 -11.77 -23.47
C GLU A 224 3.75 -11.81 -23.74
N LEU A 225 3.33 -11.30 -24.90
CA LEU A 225 1.93 -11.21 -25.31
C LEU A 225 1.16 -12.56 -25.22
N PRO A 226 1.71 -13.73 -25.66
CA PRO A 226 0.98 -15.00 -25.53
C PRO A 226 0.63 -15.37 -24.08
N GLN A 227 1.48 -15.00 -23.14
CA GLN A 227 1.25 -15.25 -21.71
C GLN A 227 0.12 -14.34 -21.18
N ILE A 228 0.06 -13.08 -21.62
CA ILE A 228 -1.01 -12.15 -21.23
C ILE A 228 -2.36 -12.63 -21.76
N VAL A 229 -2.41 -13.06 -23.01
CA VAL A 229 -3.62 -13.67 -23.61
C VAL A 229 -4.06 -14.90 -22.82
N SER A 230 -3.10 -15.72 -22.37
CA SER A 230 -3.39 -16.87 -21.51
C SER A 230 -3.97 -16.45 -20.15
N VAL A 231 -3.43 -15.39 -19.53
CA VAL A 231 -3.97 -14.82 -18.29
C VAL A 231 -5.39 -14.30 -18.52
N ALA A 232 -5.65 -13.55 -19.59
CA ALA A 232 -6.97 -13.03 -19.93
C ALA A 232 -7.99 -14.16 -20.09
N LYS A 233 -7.66 -15.22 -20.84
CA LYS A 233 -8.52 -16.40 -20.98
C LYS A 233 -8.76 -17.11 -19.65
N ARG A 234 -7.76 -17.18 -18.78
CA ARG A 234 -7.90 -17.74 -17.43
C ARG A 234 -8.86 -16.91 -16.57
N ILE A 235 -8.82 -15.57 -16.67
CA ILE A 235 -9.73 -14.66 -15.98
C ILE A 235 -11.17 -14.93 -16.45
N LEU A 236 -11.42 -14.94 -17.75
CA LEU A 236 -12.75 -15.25 -18.31
C LEU A 236 -13.27 -16.60 -17.81
N LYS A 237 -12.43 -17.64 -17.87
CA LYS A 237 -12.80 -18.99 -17.39
C LYS A 237 -13.14 -19.00 -15.90
N LYS A 238 -12.34 -18.34 -15.06
CA LYS A 238 -12.62 -18.24 -13.61
C LYS A 238 -13.92 -17.47 -13.33
N PHE A 239 -14.18 -16.41 -14.09
CA PHE A 239 -15.39 -15.63 -13.95
C PHE A 239 -16.63 -16.45 -14.33
N SER A 240 -16.61 -17.15 -15.46
CA SER A 240 -17.75 -18.00 -15.90
C SER A 240 -18.10 -19.12 -14.90
N GLN A 241 -17.15 -19.52 -14.04
CA GLN A 241 -17.39 -20.52 -12.98
C GLN A 241 -18.09 -19.96 -11.75
N LYS A 242 -18.34 -18.65 -11.66
CA LYS A 242 -18.92 -17.99 -10.47
C LYS A 242 -20.44 -17.86 -10.51
N ASN A 243 -21.09 -18.36 -11.55
CA ASN A 243 -22.56 -18.40 -11.68
C ASN A 243 -23.25 -17.01 -11.55
N PHE A 244 -22.66 -15.99 -12.14
CA PHE A 244 -23.32 -14.70 -12.33
C PHE A 244 -24.08 -14.72 -13.65
N GLU A 245 -25.27 -15.27 -13.65
CA GLU A 245 -26.09 -15.48 -14.87
C GLU A 245 -26.35 -14.15 -15.62
N GLY A 246 -26.31 -14.21 -16.93
CA GLY A 246 -26.55 -13.04 -17.77
C GLY A 246 -25.39 -12.03 -17.84
N THR A 247 -24.27 -12.27 -17.14
CA THR A 247 -23.08 -11.40 -17.15
C THR A 247 -21.88 -12.05 -17.82
N GLY A 248 -20.90 -11.24 -18.21
CA GLY A 248 -19.64 -11.66 -18.80
C GLY A 248 -18.52 -10.67 -18.49
N LEU A 249 -17.33 -10.92 -19.01
CA LEU A 249 -16.23 -9.96 -19.00
C LEU A 249 -15.74 -9.74 -20.42
N SER A 250 -15.78 -8.52 -20.91
CA SER A 250 -15.12 -8.11 -22.16
C SER A 250 -13.75 -7.55 -21.84
N ILE A 251 -12.74 -7.90 -22.63
CA ILE A 251 -11.33 -7.59 -22.38
C ILE A 251 -10.68 -7.02 -23.64
N GLY A 252 -10.04 -5.86 -23.53
CA GLY A 252 -9.16 -5.27 -24.54
C GLY A 252 -7.72 -5.24 -24.05
N ILE A 253 -6.74 -5.52 -24.94
CA ILE A 253 -5.31 -5.54 -24.60
C ILE A 253 -4.55 -4.65 -25.57
N ALA A 254 -3.69 -3.75 -25.07
CA ALA A 254 -2.77 -2.93 -25.85
C ALA A 254 -1.37 -2.96 -25.25
N ALA A 255 -0.34 -2.79 -26.09
CA ALA A 255 1.04 -2.59 -25.64
C ALA A 255 1.37 -1.11 -25.52
N PHE A 256 2.21 -0.76 -24.55
CA PHE A 256 2.82 0.56 -24.51
C PHE A 256 3.73 0.76 -25.73
N ILE A 257 3.60 1.90 -26.37
CA ILE A 257 4.44 2.32 -27.50
C ILE A 257 5.01 3.70 -27.17
N ARG A 258 6.32 3.83 -27.18
CA ARG A 258 6.99 5.12 -26.99
C ARG A 258 7.06 5.89 -28.33
N HIS A 259 6.50 7.09 -28.35
CA HIS A 259 6.63 8.03 -29.44
C HIS A 259 7.55 9.18 -28.99
N HIS A 260 8.79 9.20 -29.45
CA HIS A 260 9.81 10.12 -28.93
C HIS A 260 9.48 11.60 -29.19
N GLU A 261 8.60 11.90 -30.14
CA GLU A 261 8.07 13.23 -30.43
C GLU A 261 6.94 13.68 -29.50
N LYS A 262 6.37 12.76 -28.70
CA LYS A 262 5.27 13.03 -27.74
C LYS A 262 5.78 13.07 -26.31
N SER A 263 5.01 13.70 -25.45
CA SER A 263 5.21 13.60 -23.99
C SER A 263 4.84 12.21 -23.48
N TRP A 264 5.39 11.83 -22.33
CA TRP A 264 5.05 10.57 -21.66
C TRP A 264 3.55 10.45 -21.37
N ASN A 265 2.90 11.55 -20.99
CA ASN A 265 1.47 11.56 -20.71
C ASN A 265 0.64 11.29 -21.98
N GLU A 266 1.05 11.82 -23.13
CA GLU A 266 0.38 11.53 -24.40
C GLU A 266 0.50 10.06 -24.80
N ASP A 267 1.65 9.42 -24.54
CA ASP A 267 1.83 7.99 -24.79
C ASP A 267 0.97 7.12 -23.84
N ILE A 268 0.80 7.54 -22.57
CA ILE A 268 -0.10 6.84 -21.65
C ILE A 268 -1.58 7.01 -22.10
N VAL A 269 -1.97 8.20 -22.51
CA VAL A 269 -3.32 8.44 -23.05
C VAL A 269 -3.56 7.59 -24.31
N ASP A 270 -2.57 7.47 -25.19
CA ASP A 270 -2.64 6.62 -26.37
C ASP A 270 -2.80 5.14 -25.99
N LEU A 271 -2.00 4.64 -25.04
CA LEU A 271 -2.11 3.26 -24.52
C LEU A 271 -3.52 2.95 -24.00
N VAL A 272 -4.05 3.84 -23.15
CA VAL A 272 -5.40 3.69 -22.57
C VAL A 272 -6.46 3.73 -23.71
N SER A 273 -6.35 4.66 -24.65
CA SER A 273 -7.28 4.76 -25.77
C SER A 273 -7.27 3.52 -26.67
N ARG A 274 -6.11 2.91 -26.91
CA ARG A 274 -6.01 1.68 -27.71
C ARG A 274 -6.59 0.46 -26.98
N ALA A 275 -6.32 0.34 -25.68
CA ALA A 275 -6.91 -0.72 -24.85
C ALA A 275 -8.44 -0.60 -24.79
N ASP A 276 -8.97 0.63 -24.62
CA ASP A 276 -10.41 0.91 -24.62
C ASP A 276 -11.06 0.59 -25.99
N LYS A 277 -10.44 0.97 -27.11
CA LYS A 277 -10.91 0.59 -28.45
C LYS A 277 -10.96 -0.93 -28.64
N ALA A 278 -9.98 -1.66 -28.17
CA ALA A 278 -9.98 -3.13 -28.21
C ALA A 278 -11.10 -3.68 -27.32
N LEU A 279 -11.33 -3.13 -26.13
CA LEU A 279 -12.45 -3.49 -25.26
C LEU A 279 -13.81 -3.22 -25.94
N TYR A 280 -13.98 -2.06 -26.58
CA TYR A 280 -15.18 -1.75 -27.32
C TYR A 280 -15.43 -2.74 -28.48
N LYS A 281 -14.38 -3.16 -29.20
CA LYS A 281 -14.48 -4.23 -30.20
C LYS A 281 -14.94 -5.55 -29.55
N ALA A 282 -14.42 -5.93 -28.39
CA ALA A 282 -14.85 -7.12 -27.67
C ALA A 282 -16.35 -7.06 -27.34
N LYS A 283 -16.85 -5.92 -26.86
CA LYS A 283 -18.27 -5.71 -26.56
C LYS A 283 -19.16 -5.79 -27.83
N SER A 284 -18.72 -5.18 -28.94
CA SER A 284 -19.48 -5.16 -30.18
C SER A 284 -19.50 -6.50 -30.92
N GLN A 285 -18.49 -7.34 -30.74
CA GLN A 285 -18.36 -8.66 -31.38
C GLN A 285 -19.00 -9.82 -30.60
N GLY A 286 -19.83 -9.52 -29.60
CA GLY A 286 -20.57 -10.55 -28.88
C GLY A 286 -20.26 -10.65 -27.40
N LYS A 287 -19.42 -9.75 -26.85
CA LYS A 287 -19.05 -9.69 -25.43
C LYS A 287 -18.30 -10.94 -24.93
N ASN A 288 -17.99 -10.99 -23.65
CA ASN A 288 -17.36 -12.13 -22.98
C ASN A 288 -16.16 -12.73 -23.74
N GLN A 289 -15.25 -11.90 -24.21
CA GLN A 289 -14.11 -12.28 -25.03
C GLN A 289 -12.93 -11.34 -24.87
N VAL A 290 -11.79 -11.74 -25.42
CA VAL A 290 -10.54 -10.97 -25.44
C VAL A 290 -10.29 -10.48 -26.85
N VAL A 291 -10.02 -9.19 -27.02
CA VAL A 291 -9.61 -8.58 -28.28
C VAL A 291 -8.29 -7.84 -28.07
N LEU A 292 -7.38 -8.00 -29.03
CA LEU A 292 -6.11 -7.30 -29.04
C LEU A 292 -6.24 -5.98 -29.83
N ASP A 293 -5.45 -4.99 -29.46
CA ASP A 293 -5.23 -3.80 -30.26
C ASP A 293 -4.63 -4.16 -31.64
N ASP A 294 -4.97 -3.37 -32.67
CA ASP A 294 -4.55 -3.64 -34.06
C ASP A 294 -3.02 -3.53 -34.27
N ASN A 295 -2.28 -2.96 -33.32
CA ASN A 295 -0.83 -2.83 -33.36
C ASN A 295 -0.07 -3.99 -32.65
N LEU A 296 -0.78 -5.06 -32.22
CA LEU A 296 -0.20 -6.22 -31.53
C LEU A 296 -0.08 -7.47 -32.42
#